data_ee428e0820fcd0c583988320912aface
#
_entry.id   ee428e0820fcd0c583988320912aface
#
_cell.length_a   1.000
_cell.length_b   1.000
_cell.length_c   1.000
_cell.angle_alpha   90.00
_cell.angle_beta   90.00
_cell.angle_gamma   90.00
#
_symmetry.space_group_name_H-M   'P 1'
#
loop_
_entity.id
_entity.type
_entity.pdbx_description
1 polymer ?
#
loop_
_entity_poly.entity_id
_entity_poly.type
_entity_poly.pdbx_seq_one_letter_code
_entity_poly.pdbx_strand_id
1 'polypeptide(L)'
;LETYVQTTYFDRIIARANLRFMKMSDAQYELKRLEVAANNKGQSGLDLGVIDHYNGSERSVKTLSGGESFMAALSLALGLSDEIQSSAGGIQIDTMFVDEGFGTLDQDALELAFNALAGLSEGNRLVGIISHVAELKQKIDRQIVVTKEKSGGSRAMIVV
;
A
#
# COMPACT_ATOMS: atom_id res chain seq x y z
N LEU A 1 11.82 14.05 -22.72
CA LEU A 1 12.76 13.79 -21.62
C LEU A 1 12.02 13.59 -20.30
N GLU A 2 11.12 14.51 -19.93
CA GLU A 2 10.31 14.45 -18.70
C GLU A 2 9.53 13.13 -18.58
N THR A 3 8.78 12.77 -19.60
CA THR A 3 8.00 11.53 -19.66
C THR A 3 8.89 10.30 -19.47
N TYR A 4 10.07 10.28 -20.07
CA TYR A 4 11.02 9.18 -19.91
C TYR A 4 11.52 9.04 -18.47
N VAL A 5 11.85 10.15 -17.84
CA VAL A 5 12.29 10.16 -16.44
C VAL A 5 11.15 9.67 -15.53
N GLN A 6 9.93 10.18 -15.72
CA GLN A 6 8.76 9.79 -14.94
C GLN A 6 8.44 8.30 -15.10
N THR A 7 8.43 7.78 -16.31
CA THR A 7 8.13 6.36 -16.54
C THR A 7 9.21 5.44 -15.98
N THR A 8 10.50 5.80 -16.13
CA THR A 8 11.59 5.00 -15.56
C THR A 8 11.53 4.96 -14.02
N TYR A 9 11.22 6.10 -13.39
CA TYR A 9 11.08 6.18 -11.94
C TYR A 9 9.87 5.36 -11.47
N PHE A 10 8.76 5.46 -12.19
CA PHE A 10 7.55 4.71 -11.90
C PHE A 10 7.74 3.18 -12.06
N ASP A 11 8.46 2.73 -13.07
CA ASP A 11 8.78 1.32 -13.27
C ASP A 11 9.61 0.76 -12.09
N ARG A 12 10.52 1.54 -11.49
CA ARG A 12 11.24 1.16 -10.28
C ARG A 12 10.33 1.04 -9.05
N ILE A 13 9.39 1.97 -8.90
CA ILE A 13 8.39 1.92 -7.83
C ILE A 13 7.54 0.66 -7.96
N ILE A 14 7.07 0.34 -9.17
CA ILE A 14 6.28 -0.87 -9.45
C ILE A 14 7.09 -2.13 -9.12
N ALA A 15 8.35 -2.20 -9.53
CA ALA A 15 9.21 -3.34 -9.23
C ALA A 15 9.35 -3.56 -7.72
N ARG A 16 9.56 -2.50 -6.93
CA ARG A 16 9.61 -2.58 -5.46
C ARG A 16 8.26 -2.93 -4.85
N ALA A 17 7.17 -2.38 -5.37
CA ALA A 17 5.83 -2.69 -4.93
C ALA A 17 5.49 -4.17 -5.12
N ASN A 18 5.87 -4.76 -6.25
CA ASN A 18 5.60 -6.15 -6.59
C ASN A 18 6.24 -7.14 -5.62
N LEU A 19 7.38 -6.81 -4.99
CA LEU A 19 7.97 -7.65 -3.94
C LEU A 19 7.00 -7.91 -2.78
N ARG A 20 6.09 -6.97 -2.50
CA ARG A 20 5.09 -7.07 -1.44
C ARG A 20 3.73 -7.50 -1.97
N PHE A 21 3.31 -6.95 -3.10
CA PHE A 21 2.00 -7.25 -3.67
C PHE A 21 1.85 -8.72 -4.04
N MET A 22 2.85 -9.29 -4.68
CA MET A 22 2.88 -10.73 -4.98
C MET A 22 2.86 -11.57 -3.71
N LYS A 23 3.58 -11.15 -2.66
CA LYS A 23 3.57 -11.85 -1.37
C LYS A 23 2.20 -11.77 -0.68
N MET A 24 1.54 -10.60 -0.70
CA MET A 24 0.23 -10.41 -0.09
C MET A 24 -0.93 -11.04 -0.89
N SER A 25 -0.73 -11.27 -2.18
CA SER A 25 -1.73 -11.91 -3.07
C SER A 25 -1.43 -13.38 -3.36
N ASP A 26 -0.56 -14.02 -2.57
CA ASP A 26 -0.13 -15.41 -2.78
C ASP A 26 0.34 -15.67 -4.23
N ALA A 27 1.18 -14.78 -4.73
CA ALA A 27 1.72 -14.77 -6.09
C ALA A 27 0.67 -14.67 -7.21
N GLN A 28 -0.59 -14.34 -6.87
CA GLN A 28 -1.65 -14.22 -7.87
C GLN A 28 -1.49 -12.95 -8.72
N TYR A 29 -1.20 -11.80 -8.10
CA TYR A 29 -1.22 -10.52 -8.78
C TYR A 29 0.15 -9.86 -8.87
N GLU A 30 0.42 -9.29 -10.03
CA GLU A 30 1.59 -8.48 -10.32
C GLU A 30 1.18 -7.16 -10.98
N LEU A 31 1.64 -6.03 -10.43
CA LEU A 31 1.43 -4.71 -11.03
C LEU A 31 2.32 -4.51 -12.24
N LYS A 32 1.77 -3.84 -13.23
CA LYS A 32 2.46 -3.51 -14.46
C LYS A 32 2.05 -2.11 -14.93
N ARG A 33 2.97 -1.37 -15.50
CA ARG A 33 2.62 -0.15 -16.22
C ARG A 33 2.00 -0.51 -17.57
N LEU A 34 0.83 0.07 -17.87
CA LEU A 34 0.20 -0.09 -19.16
C LEU A 34 0.86 0.88 -20.16
N GLU A 35 1.32 0.35 -21.29
CA GLU A 35 1.73 1.16 -22.40
C GLU A 35 0.47 1.69 -23.08
N VAL A 36 0.19 2.99 -22.91
CA VAL A 36 -0.91 3.63 -23.64
C VAL A 36 -0.53 3.63 -25.11
N ALA A 37 -1.27 2.90 -25.93
CA ALA A 37 -1.18 3.02 -27.38
C ALA A 37 -1.35 4.50 -27.75
N ALA A 38 -0.51 5.02 -28.63
CA ALA A 38 -0.37 6.43 -29.01
C ALA A 38 -1.63 6.99 -29.70
N ASN A 39 -2.77 6.96 -29.04
CA ASN A 39 -4.03 7.55 -29.45
C ASN A 39 -4.30 8.81 -28.62
N ASN A 40 -3.83 9.89 -29.11
CA ASN A 40 -4.23 11.30 -29.13
C ASN A 40 -5.04 11.96 -27.99
N LYS A 41 -5.24 11.38 -26.80
CA LYS A 41 -5.85 12.13 -25.67
C LYS A 41 -5.46 11.51 -24.31
N GLY A 42 -4.32 11.86 -23.79
CA GLY A 42 -3.96 11.52 -22.40
C GLY A 42 -2.51 11.08 -22.26
N GLN A 43 -1.65 12.03 -22.10
CA GLN A 43 -0.23 11.89 -21.90
C GLN A 43 0.11 11.55 -20.43
N SER A 44 -0.21 10.39 -19.88
CA SER A 44 0.44 10.14 -18.61
C SER A 44 1.46 9.01 -18.66
N GLY A 45 1.25 7.97 -19.47
CA GLY A 45 2.15 6.80 -19.45
C GLY A 45 2.29 6.18 -18.04
N LEU A 46 1.42 6.58 -17.12
CA LEU A 46 1.41 6.18 -15.71
C LEU A 46 0.19 5.32 -15.37
N ASP A 47 -0.49 4.81 -16.39
CA ASP A 47 -1.62 3.91 -16.19
C ASP A 47 -1.14 2.56 -15.69
N LEU A 48 -1.84 2.04 -14.67
CA LEU A 48 -1.56 0.78 -14.03
C LEU A 48 -2.49 -0.32 -14.50
N GLY A 49 -1.89 -1.46 -14.81
CA GLY A 49 -2.52 -2.74 -14.99
C GLY A 49 -2.10 -3.75 -13.94
N VAL A 50 -2.76 -4.86 -13.95
CA VAL A 50 -2.46 -6.02 -13.14
C VAL A 50 -2.44 -7.26 -14.01
N ILE A 51 -1.44 -8.10 -13.82
CA ILE A 51 -1.35 -9.45 -14.37
C ILE A 51 -1.90 -10.39 -13.31
N ASP A 52 -2.89 -11.21 -13.67
CA ASP A 52 -3.40 -12.30 -12.85
C ASP A 52 -2.72 -13.59 -13.28
N HIS A 53 -1.77 -14.07 -12.50
CA HIS A 53 -0.98 -15.26 -12.81
C HIS A 53 -1.79 -16.56 -12.72
N TYR A 54 -2.96 -16.56 -12.05
CA TYR A 54 -3.79 -17.76 -11.97
C TYR A 54 -4.51 -18.07 -13.29
N ASN A 55 -4.88 -17.05 -14.03
CA ASN A 55 -5.58 -17.20 -15.31
C ASN A 55 -4.84 -16.61 -16.52
N GLY A 56 -3.69 -15.95 -16.29
CA GLY A 56 -2.88 -15.33 -17.32
C GLY A 56 -3.49 -14.05 -17.93
N SER A 57 -4.53 -13.48 -17.31
CA SER A 57 -5.17 -12.27 -17.83
C SER A 57 -4.42 -11.01 -17.40
N GLU A 58 -4.45 -10.03 -18.30
CA GLU A 58 -3.98 -8.67 -18.03
C GLU A 58 -5.17 -7.72 -18.07
N ARG A 59 -5.34 -6.90 -17.03
CA ARG A 59 -6.48 -6.00 -16.87
C ARG A 59 -6.11 -4.72 -16.14
N SER A 60 -6.97 -3.71 -16.19
CA SER A 60 -6.76 -2.48 -15.43
C SER A 60 -6.85 -2.75 -13.91
N VAL A 61 -6.02 -2.08 -13.10
CA VAL A 61 -6.12 -2.12 -11.63
C VAL A 61 -7.49 -1.67 -11.11
N LYS A 62 -8.25 -0.91 -11.90
CA LYS A 62 -9.62 -0.50 -11.56
C LYS A 62 -10.62 -1.65 -11.45
N THR A 63 -10.25 -2.83 -11.91
CA THR A 63 -11.07 -4.05 -11.86
C THR A 63 -10.79 -4.92 -10.63
N LEU A 64 -9.83 -4.54 -9.81
CA LEU A 64 -9.52 -5.19 -8.55
C LEU A 64 -10.66 -5.03 -7.54
N SER A 65 -10.86 -6.02 -6.69
CA SER A 65 -11.76 -5.91 -5.53
C SER A 65 -11.26 -4.87 -4.53
N GLY A 66 -12.08 -4.51 -3.54
CA GLY A 66 -11.68 -3.56 -2.51
C GLY A 66 -10.43 -3.99 -1.75
N GLY A 67 -10.35 -5.25 -1.34
CA GLY A 67 -9.19 -5.81 -0.65
C GLY A 67 -7.93 -5.87 -1.53
N GLU A 68 -8.07 -6.34 -2.77
CA GLU A 68 -6.97 -6.39 -3.74
C GLU A 68 -6.46 -4.97 -4.06
N SER A 69 -7.36 -4.00 -4.23
CA SER A 69 -7.02 -2.59 -4.45
C SER A 69 -6.27 -1.99 -3.28
N PHE A 70 -6.68 -2.31 -2.04
CA PHE A 70 -5.97 -1.88 -0.84
C PHE A 70 -4.56 -2.46 -0.77
N MET A 71 -4.39 -3.76 -1.01
CA MET A 71 -3.07 -4.40 -1.04
C MET A 71 -2.17 -3.82 -2.13
N ALA A 72 -2.72 -3.53 -3.32
CA ALA A 72 -1.99 -2.87 -4.40
C ALA A 72 -1.56 -1.45 -4.01
N ALA A 73 -2.46 -0.65 -3.45
CA ALA A 73 -2.18 0.72 -3.00
C ALA A 73 -1.13 0.75 -1.89
N LEU A 74 -1.26 -0.13 -0.89
CA LEU A 74 -0.28 -0.29 0.19
C LEU A 74 1.11 -0.65 -0.38
N SER A 75 1.16 -1.62 -1.30
CA SER A 75 2.42 -2.04 -1.93
C SER A 75 3.07 -0.92 -2.72
N LEU A 76 2.29 -0.11 -3.45
CA LEU A 76 2.79 1.05 -4.19
C LEU A 76 3.32 2.14 -3.25
N ALA A 77 2.62 2.43 -2.16
CA ALA A 77 3.08 3.41 -1.17
C ALA A 77 4.41 2.99 -0.53
N LEU A 78 4.54 1.70 -0.20
CA LEU A 78 5.77 1.14 0.34
C LEU A 78 6.90 1.12 -0.71
N GLY A 79 6.60 0.76 -1.95
CA GLY A 79 7.55 0.78 -3.07
C GLY A 79 8.07 2.19 -3.36
N LEU A 80 7.19 3.19 -3.32
CA LEU A 80 7.56 4.62 -3.44
C LEU A 80 8.46 5.05 -2.28
N SER A 81 8.10 4.70 -1.04
CA SER A 81 8.91 5.00 0.14
C SER A 81 10.33 4.43 0.01
N ASP A 82 10.45 3.18 -0.43
CA ASP A 82 11.75 2.54 -0.61
C ASP A 82 12.57 3.18 -1.74
N GLU A 83 11.92 3.59 -2.85
CA GLU A 83 12.60 4.26 -3.95
C GLU A 83 13.13 5.64 -3.54
N ILE A 84 12.35 6.42 -2.80
CA ILE A 84 12.77 7.73 -2.27
C ILE A 84 14.00 7.56 -1.37
N GLN A 85 13.99 6.57 -0.47
CA GLN A 85 15.10 6.35 0.46
C GLN A 85 16.35 5.80 -0.20
N SER A 86 16.22 5.02 -1.28
CA SER A 86 17.37 4.47 -2.01
C SER A 86 18.02 5.47 -2.96
N SER A 87 17.37 6.59 -3.25
CA SER A 87 17.93 7.65 -4.09
C SER A 87 19.09 8.34 -3.37
N ALA A 88 20.15 8.67 -4.11
CA ALA A 88 21.34 9.34 -3.56
C ALA A 88 20.93 10.68 -2.90
N GLY A 89 21.18 10.82 -1.60
CA GLY A 89 20.70 11.93 -0.79
C GLY A 89 19.23 11.80 -0.39
N GLY A 90 18.65 10.61 -0.47
CA GLY A 90 17.26 10.32 -0.15
C GLY A 90 16.87 10.72 1.26
N ILE A 91 15.64 11.22 1.39
CA ILE A 91 15.04 11.57 2.68
C ILE A 91 14.78 10.27 3.44
N GLN A 92 15.24 10.14 4.67
CA GLN A 92 14.81 9.06 5.56
C GLN A 92 13.35 9.27 5.94
N ILE A 93 12.53 8.27 5.65
CA ILE A 93 11.12 8.24 6.07
C ILE A 93 11.04 7.32 7.29
N ASP A 94 11.09 7.92 8.46
CA ASP A 94 11.12 7.18 9.73
C ASP A 94 9.71 6.86 10.26
N THR A 95 8.68 7.51 9.71
CA THR A 95 7.31 7.36 10.17
C THR A 95 6.36 7.23 8.99
N MET A 96 5.42 6.29 9.09
CA MET A 96 4.37 6.07 8.11
C MET A 96 3.03 5.88 8.82
N PHE A 97 1.97 6.51 8.31
CA PHE A 97 0.61 6.27 8.76
C PHE A 97 -0.21 5.64 7.65
N VAL A 98 -0.95 4.59 7.99
CA VAL A 98 -1.93 3.95 7.12
C VAL A 98 -3.31 4.22 7.71
N ASP A 99 -4.12 4.97 6.95
CA ASP A 99 -5.45 5.39 7.37
C ASP A 99 -6.51 4.55 6.67
N GLU A 100 -7.26 3.77 7.47
CA GLU A 100 -8.34 2.89 7.01
C GLU A 100 -7.93 1.86 5.93
N GLY A 101 -8.92 1.22 5.28
CA GLY A 101 -8.73 0.25 4.20
C GLY A 101 -8.70 -1.22 4.64
N PHE A 102 -8.34 -1.50 5.87
CA PHE A 102 -8.23 -2.88 6.39
C PHE A 102 -9.57 -3.59 6.51
N GLY A 103 -10.67 -2.86 6.64
CA GLY A 103 -12.02 -3.43 6.73
C GLY A 103 -12.54 -4.09 5.45
N THR A 104 -11.83 -3.92 4.33
CA THR A 104 -12.16 -4.56 3.04
C THR A 104 -11.45 -5.89 2.85
N LEU A 105 -10.53 -6.25 3.75
CA LEU A 105 -9.74 -7.48 3.71
C LEU A 105 -10.48 -8.61 4.41
N ASP A 106 -10.37 -9.81 3.85
CA ASP A 106 -10.64 -11.03 4.60
C ASP A 106 -9.53 -11.29 5.64
N GLN A 107 -9.70 -12.30 6.47
CA GLN A 107 -8.79 -12.57 7.57
C GLN A 107 -7.37 -12.91 7.11
N ASP A 108 -7.22 -13.67 6.05
CA ASP A 108 -5.92 -14.08 5.52
C ASP A 108 -5.18 -12.89 4.90
N ALA A 109 -5.86 -12.09 4.09
CA ALA A 109 -5.32 -10.86 3.51
C ALA A 109 -4.97 -9.82 4.58
N LEU A 110 -5.78 -9.70 5.63
CA LEU A 110 -5.52 -8.82 6.78
C LEU A 110 -4.21 -9.22 7.49
N GLU A 111 -4.00 -10.51 7.68
CA GLU A 111 -2.76 -11.02 8.31
C GLU A 111 -1.54 -10.75 7.43
N LEU A 112 -1.64 -10.98 6.14
CA LEU A 112 -0.55 -10.71 5.19
C LEU A 112 -0.21 -9.21 5.13
N ALA A 113 -1.21 -8.33 5.09
CA ALA A 113 -1.02 -6.89 5.11
C ALA A 113 -0.40 -6.42 6.44
N PHE A 114 -0.87 -6.96 7.57
CA PHE A 114 -0.31 -6.67 8.89
C PHE A 114 1.17 -7.08 8.98
N ASN A 115 1.51 -8.29 8.54
CA ASN A 115 2.88 -8.78 8.54
C ASN A 115 3.80 -7.94 7.64
N ALA A 116 3.30 -7.45 6.50
CA ALA A 116 4.05 -6.55 5.63
C ALA A 116 4.38 -5.22 6.31
N LEU A 117 3.45 -4.67 7.12
CA LEU A 117 3.66 -3.44 7.89
C LEU A 117 4.53 -3.67 9.13
N ALA A 118 4.34 -4.79 9.83
CA ALA A 118 5.16 -5.15 10.99
C ALA A 118 6.65 -5.29 10.62
N GLY A 119 6.95 -5.90 9.46
CA GLY A 119 8.31 -6.00 8.95
C GLY A 119 9.00 -4.64 8.68
N LEU A 120 8.25 -3.57 8.48
CA LEU A 120 8.82 -2.22 8.38
C LEU A 120 9.27 -1.68 9.74
N SER A 121 8.53 -2.02 10.80
CA SER A 121 8.85 -1.60 12.17
C SER A 121 10.16 -2.25 12.67
N GLU A 122 10.46 -3.45 12.23
CA GLU A 122 11.76 -4.10 12.52
C GLU A 122 12.94 -3.35 11.89
N GLY A 123 12.71 -2.61 10.80
CA GLY A 123 13.67 -1.75 10.12
C GLY A 123 13.85 -0.35 10.73
N ASN A 124 13.45 -0.14 11.98
CA ASN A 124 13.56 1.13 12.72
C ASN A 124 12.61 2.24 12.23
N ARG A 125 11.49 1.87 11.60
CA ARG A 125 10.42 2.80 11.21
C ARG A 125 9.25 2.72 12.16
N LEU A 126 8.66 3.86 12.49
CA LEU A 126 7.40 3.92 13.22
C LEU A 126 6.23 3.77 12.24
N VAL A 127 5.44 2.71 12.40
CA VAL A 127 4.23 2.51 11.60
C VAL A 127 3.01 2.73 12.48
N GLY A 128 2.20 3.72 12.13
CA GLY A 128 0.91 3.99 12.75
C GLY A 128 -0.23 3.48 11.87
N ILE A 129 -1.21 2.80 12.45
CA ILE A 129 -2.40 2.33 11.78
C ILE A 129 -3.61 3.02 12.39
N ILE A 130 -4.43 3.68 11.56
CA ILE A 130 -5.72 4.22 11.97
C ILE A 130 -6.78 3.26 11.44
N SER A 131 -7.51 2.61 12.33
CA SER A 131 -8.49 1.61 11.93
C SER A 131 -9.53 1.37 13.03
N HIS A 132 -10.72 0.93 12.63
CA HIS A 132 -11.77 0.44 13.52
C HIS A 132 -11.86 -1.10 13.54
N VAL A 133 -10.97 -1.80 12.84
CA VAL A 133 -10.97 -3.27 12.74
C VAL A 133 -10.53 -3.89 14.08
N ALA A 134 -11.40 -4.73 14.64
CA ALA A 134 -11.21 -5.31 15.97
C ALA A 134 -10.00 -6.24 16.04
N GLU A 135 -9.73 -6.98 14.98
CA GLU A 135 -8.60 -7.91 14.87
C GLU A 135 -7.25 -7.18 14.96
N LEU A 136 -7.12 -6.00 14.34
CA LEU A 136 -5.91 -5.17 14.45
C LEU A 136 -5.71 -4.66 15.87
N LYS A 137 -6.80 -4.30 16.56
CA LYS A 137 -6.75 -3.87 17.95
C LYS A 137 -6.19 -4.95 18.89
N GLN A 138 -6.43 -6.22 18.59
CA GLN A 138 -5.90 -7.34 19.38
C GLN A 138 -4.42 -7.64 19.09
N LYS A 139 -3.95 -7.31 17.89
CA LYS A 139 -2.56 -7.58 17.45
C LYS A 139 -1.57 -6.48 17.82
N ILE A 140 -2.05 -5.28 18.16
CA ILE A 140 -1.20 -4.11 18.41
C ILE A 140 -1.27 -3.74 19.88
N ASP A 141 -0.15 -3.83 20.59
CA ASP A 141 -0.07 -3.57 22.04
C ASP A 141 -0.18 -2.08 22.37
N ARG A 142 0.43 -1.23 21.55
CA ARG A 142 0.46 0.23 21.81
C ARG A 142 -0.62 0.92 21.01
N GLN A 143 -1.58 1.52 21.70
CA GLN A 143 -2.77 2.10 21.07
C GLN A 143 -3.07 3.50 21.59
N ILE A 144 -3.60 4.32 20.69
CA ILE A 144 -4.30 5.56 21.06
C ILE A 144 -5.80 5.32 20.82
N VAL A 145 -6.55 5.14 21.89
CA VAL A 145 -7.99 4.88 21.82
C VAL A 145 -8.74 6.21 21.85
N VAL A 146 -9.47 6.49 20.77
CA VAL A 146 -10.31 7.69 20.68
C VAL A 146 -11.76 7.31 20.89
N THR A 147 -12.40 7.93 21.89
CA THR A 147 -13.80 7.67 22.24
C THR A 147 -14.60 8.96 22.14
N LYS A 148 -15.73 8.91 21.44
CA LYS A 148 -16.68 10.03 21.37
C LYS A 148 -17.44 10.16 22.69
N GLU A 149 -17.49 11.34 23.26
CA GLU A 149 -18.25 11.63 24.48
C GLU A 149 -19.68 12.09 24.20
N LYS A 150 -20.61 11.69 25.05
CA LYS A 150 -22.03 12.08 24.92
C LYS A 150 -22.27 13.58 25.14
N SER A 151 -21.36 14.23 25.85
CA SER A 151 -21.38 15.67 26.15
C SER A 151 -20.87 16.56 25.01
N GLY A 152 -20.43 15.92 23.91
CA GLY A 152 -19.74 16.57 22.78
C GLY A 152 -18.23 16.50 22.91
N GLY A 153 -17.56 16.37 21.76
CA GLY A 153 -16.10 16.17 21.70
C GLY A 153 -15.68 14.71 21.71
N SER A 154 -14.37 14.49 21.82
CA SER A 154 -13.75 13.17 21.88
C SER A 154 -12.64 13.15 22.91
N ARG A 155 -12.44 12.00 23.53
CA ARG A 155 -11.36 11.74 24.49
C ARG A 155 -10.36 10.78 23.87
N ALA A 156 -9.08 11.09 23.96
CA ALA A 156 -7.99 10.19 23.58
C ALA A 156 -7.31 9.61 24.83
N MET A 157 -7.00 8.33 24.80
CA MET A 157 -6.29 7.63 25.87
C MET A 157 -5.21 6.75 25.27
N ILE A 158 -4.00 6.80 25.83
CA ILE A 158 -2.88 5.93 25.45
C ILE A 158 -2.97 4.64 26.26
N VAL A 159 -2.92 3.52 25.55
CA VAL A 159 -2.82 2.17 26.12
C VAL A 159 -1.46 1.60 25.73
N VAL A 160 -0.74 1.10 26.73
CA VAL A 160 0.63 0.53 26.56
C VAL A 160 0.66 -0.84 27.18
#